data_a271e3914ddd50f76eca562d0a156bd2
#
_entry.id   a271e3914ddd50f76eca562d0a156bd2
#
_cell.length_a   1.000
_cell.length_b   1.000
_cell.length_c   1.000
_cell.angle_alpha   90.00
_cell.angle_beta   90.00
_cell.angle_gamma   90.00
#
_symmetry.space_group_name_H-M   'P 1'
#
loop_
_entity.id
_entity.type
_entity.pdbx_description
1 polymer ?
#
loop_
_entity_poly.entity_id
_entity_poly.type
_entity_poly.pdbx_seq_one_letter_code
_entity_poly.pdbx_strand_id
1 'polypeptide(L)'
;MKRSTFILCATVLFGGAAFAHSGVKNAAVKARMDAMSGIGAEMKILGQMAKGVTRFDQQAAQVAAASIAKLAAETPGLFEANEDDPKSEAKAEIWANFDDFVKLSRDLEEIASGLSTSIASEADVALAMKSLGSSCQACHKAYRE
;
A
#
# COMPACT_ATOMS: atom_id res chain seq x y z
N MET A 1 35.78 48.01 1.56
CA MET A 1 35.35 46.82 0.78
C MET A 1 34.32 46.10 1.61
N LYS A 2 33.01 46.24 1.29
CA LYS A 2 31.90 45.58 2.01
C LYS A 2 31.58 44.27 1.31
N ARG A 3 31.76 43.13 2.00
CA ARG A 3 31.36 41.81 1.50
C ARG A 3 29.89 41.57 1.87
N SER A 4 28.99 41.59 0.87
CA SER A 4 27.60 41.20 1.02
C SER A 4 27.50 39.68 0.93
N THR A 5 27.10 39.05 2.04
CA THR A 5 26.79 37.64 2.10
C THR A 5 25.34 37.41 1.68
N PHE A 6 25.13 36.86 0.50
CA PHE A 6 23.80 36.41 0.07
C PHE A 6 23.49 35.07 0.72
N ILE A 7 22.48 35.04 1.61
CA ILE A 7 21.92 33.83 2.16
C ILE A 7 20.86 33.32 1.18
N LEU A 8 21.17 32.23 0.49
CA LEU A 8 20.23 31.53 -0.41
C LEU A 8 19.32 30.65 0.44
N CYS A 9 18.08 31.10 0.70
CA CYS A 9 17.04 30.27 1.33
C CYS A 9 16.54 29.24 0.31
N ALA A 10 16.96 27.99 0.44
CA ALA A 10 16.41 26.86 -0.30
C ALA A 10 15.06 26.46 0.32
N THR A 11 13.96 26.86 -0.31
CA THR A 11 12.62 26.36 0.03
C THR A 11 12.45 24.95 -0.54
N VAL A 12 12.51 23.96 0.32
CA VAL A 12 12.16 22.56 -0.01
C VAL A 12 10.65 22.49 -0.15
N LEU A 13 10.17 22.44 -1.39
CA LEU A 13 8.78 22.15 -1.71
C LEU A 13 8.52 20.67 -1.47
N PHE A 14 7.93 20.35 -0.32
CA PHE A 14 7.29 19.06 -0.09
C PHE A 14 6.04 18.97 -0.98
N GLY A 15 6.22 18.46 -2.19
CA GLY A 15 5.12 18.10 -3.09
C GLY A 15 4.41 16.88 -2.54
N GLY A 16 3.35 17.10 -1.75
CA GLY A 16 2.53 16.03 -1.19
C GLY A 16 1.79 15.26 -2.28
N ALA A 17 1.73 13.94 -2.16
CA ALA A 17 0.94 13.01 -2.96
C ALA A 17 -0.58 13.15 -2.70
N ALA A 18 -1.11 14.38 -2.67
CA ALA A 18 -2.49 14.68 -2.25
C ALA A 18 -3.54 14.54 -3.38
N PHE A 19 -3.18 14.08 -4.58
CA PHE A 19 -4.09 14.14 -5.74
C PHE A 19 -4.76 12.82 -6.14
N ALA A 20 -4.40 11.68 -5.55
CA ALA A 20 -4.92 10.38 -5.97
C ALA A 20 -6.43 10.20 -5.70
N HIS A 21 -7.00 10.91 -4.72
CA HIS A 21 -8.40 10.76 -4.30
C HIS A 21 -9.18 12.08 -4.32
N SER A 22 -8.84 12.99 -5.24
CA SER A 22 -9.58 14.25 -5.41
C SER A 22 -11.01 13.96 -5.86
N GLY A 23 -11.98 14.47 -5.09
CA GLY A 23 -13.41 14.31 -5.39
C GLY A 23 -14.13 13.21 -4.59
N VAL A 24 -13.45 12.39 -3.80
CA VAL A 24 -14.08 11.51 -2.81
C VAL A 24 -14.60 12.37 -1.66
N LYS A 25 -15.89 12.24 -1.35
CA LYS A 25 -16.57 13.02 -0.30
C LYS A 25 -16.77 12.23 0.99
N ASN A 26 -16.94 10.92 0.87
CA ASN A 26 -17.12 10.04 2.00
C ASN A 26 -15.77 9.74 2.68
N ALA A 27 -15.66 10.03 3.97
CA ALA A 27 -14.42 9.88 4.73
C ALA A 27 -14.00 8.40 4.89
N ALA A 28 -14.96 7.48 5.06
CA ALA A 28 -14.66 6.05 5.18
C ALA A 28 -14.15 5.50 3.84
N VAL A 29 -14.78 5.86 2.72
CA VAL A 29 -14.32 5.48 1.38
C VAL A 29 -12.92 6.04 1.11
N LYS A 30 -12.67 7.29 1.50
CA LYS A 30 -11.34 7.89 1.38
C LYS A 30 -10.29 7.11 2.17
N ALA A 31 -10.57 6.74 3.41
CA ALA A 31 -9.65 5.96 4.25
C ALA A 31 -9.32 4.59 3.63
N ARG A 32 -10.32 3.90 3.05
CA ARG A 32 -10.11 2.64 2.31
C ARG A 32 -9.18 2.82 1.11
N MET A 33 -9.42 3.87 0.31
CA MET A 33 -8.59 4.18 -0.86
C MET A 33 -7.17 4.58 -0.45
N ASP A 34 -7.01 5.34 0.63
CA ASP A 34 -5.70 5.72 1.16
C ASP A 34 -4.91 4.47 1.61
N ALA A 35 -5.55 3.52 2.30
CA ALA A 35 -4.91 2.26 2.69
C ALA A 35 -4.46 1.43 1.47
N MET A 36 -5.33 1.27 0.47
CA MET A 36 -4.99 0.56 -0.77
C MET A 36 -3.87 1.25 -1.56
N SER A 37 -3.86 2.58 -1.60
CA SER A 37 -2.78 3.36 -2.22
C SER A 37 -1.46 3.20 -1.45
N GLY A 38 -1.52 3.13 -0.13
CA GLY A 38 -0.36 2.84 0.72
C GLY A 38 0.24 1.47 0.39
N ILE A 39 -0.59 0.42 0.35
CA ILE A 39 -0.14 -0.92 -0.08
C ILE A 39 0.49 -0.86 -1.48
N GLY A 40 -0.15 -0.17 -2.42
CA GLY A 40 0.35 0.00 -3.79
C GLY A 40 1.71 0.70 -3.85
N ALA A 41 1.96 1.69 -2.99
CA ALA A 41 3.25 2.37 -2.89
C ALA A 41 4.36 1.43 -2.43
N GLU A 42 4.10 0.60 -1.42
CA GLU A 42 5.06 -0.38 -0.92
C GLU A 42 5.33 -1.51 -1.96
N MET A 43 4.29 -1.98 -2.63
CA MET A 43 4.42 -2.91 -3.75
C MET A 43 5.27 -2.34 -4.89
N LYS A 44 5.20 -1.02 -5.14
CA LYS A 44 6.05 -0.35 -6.13
C LYS A 44 7.52 -0.37 -5.71
N ILE A 45 7.84 -0.14 -4.44
CA ILE A 45 9.22 -0.22 -3.91
C ILE A 45 9.79 -1.61 -4.17
N LEU A 46 9.09 -2.66 -3.74
CA LEU A 46 9.50 -4.05 -3.97
C LEU A 46 9.61 -4.37 -5.48
N GLY A 47 8.63 -3.93 -6.26
CA GLY A 47 8.61 -4.16 -7.71
C GLY A 47 9.75 -3.49 -8.46
N GLN A 48 10.22 -2.32 -8.01
CA GLN A 48 11.40 -1.66 -8.60
C GLN A 48 12.69 -2.42 -8.30
N MET A 49 12.84 -2.97 -7.10
CA MET A 49 13.96 -3.85 -6.74
C MET A 49 13.92 -5.16 -7.55
N ALA A 50 12.76 -5.82 -7.60
CA ALA A 50 12.61 -7.08 -8.35
C ALA A 50 12.90 -6.96 -9.86
N LYS A 51 12.73 -5.76 -10.43
CA LYS A 51 13.03 -5.45 -11.84
C LYS A 51 14.44 -4.91 -12.06
N GLY A 52 15.26 -4.77 -11.01
CA GLY A 52 16.58 -4.16 -11.10
C GLY A 52 16.56 -2.66 -11.45
N VAL A 53 15.41 -1.97 -11.31
CA VAL A 53 15.28 -0.52 -11.53
C VAL A 53 15.94 0.24 -10.38
N THR A 54 15.79 -0.27 -9.16
CA THR A 54 16.53 0.19 -8.00
C THR A 54 17.40 -0.94 -7.47
N ARG A 55 18.54 -0.59 -6.84
CA ARG A 55 19.40 -1.54 -6.17
C ARG A 55 18.62 -2.25 -5.06
N PHE A 56 18.89 -3.53 -4.85
CA PHE A 56 18.38 -4.26 -3.69
C PHE A 56 18.89 -3.62 -2.39
N ASP A 57 17.96 -3.36 -1.49
CA ASP A 57 18.17 -2.91 -0.12
C ASP A 57 17.30 -3.78 0.79
N GLN A 58 17.94 -4.63 1.56
CA GLN A 58 17.25 -5.58 2.43
C GLN A 58 16.36 -4.87 3.44
N GLN A 59 16.86 -3.81 4.08
CA GLN A 59 16.11 -3.09 5.10
C GLN A 59 14.89 -2.41 4.50
N ALA A 60 15.03 -1.73 3.36
CA ALA A 60 13.93 -1.10 2.66
C ALA A 60 12.87 -2.12 2.20
N ALA A 61 13.29 -3.30 1.71
CA ALA A 61 12.39 -4.37 1.31
C ALA A 61 11.60 -4.94 2.50
N GLN A 62 12.28 -5.19 3.63
CA GLN A 62 11.63 -5.67 4.85
C GLN A 62 10.67 -4.64 5.44
N VAL A 63 11.02 -3.35 5.44
CA VAL A 63 10.14 -2.26 5.88
C VAL A 63 8.91 -2.15 4.98
N ALA A 64 9.08 -2.25 3.66
CA ALA A 64 7.94 -2.24 2.73
C ALA A 64 6.98 -3.42 3.00
N ALA A 65 7.50 -4.62 3.21
CA ALA A 65 6.68 -5.78 3.57
C ALA A 65 5.97 -5.60 4.92
N ALA A 66 6.63 -5.05 5.94
CA ALA A 66 6.01 -4.75 7.24
C ALA A 66 4.90 -3.71 7.12
N SER A 67 5.08 -2.69 6.28
CA SER A 67 4.04 -1.68 6.01
C SER A 67 2.82 -2.29 5.33
N ILE A 68 3.01 -3.20 4.36
CA ILE A 68 1.91 -3.95 3.73
C ILE A 68 1.16 -4.77 4.78
N ALA A 69 1.87 -5.50 5.66
CA ALA A 69 1.25 -6.30 6.72
C ALA A 69 0.37 -5.43 7.64
N LYS A 70 0.90 -4.28 8.08
CA LYS A 70 0.15 -3.34 8.91
C LYS A 70 -1.13 -2.85 8.23
N LEU A 71 -1.03 -2.39 6.99
CA LEU A 71 -2.19 -1.89 6.24
C LEU A 71 -3.22 -2.99 5.95
N ALA A 72 -2.76 -4.22 5.69
CA ALA A 72 -3.65 -5.37 5.55
C ALA A 72 -4.39 -5.68 6.85
N ALA A 73 -3.71 -5.65 8.00
CA ALA A 73 -4.34 -5.84 9.31
C ALA A 73 -5.42 -4.79 9.62
N GLU A 74 -5.22 -3.54 9.19
CA GLU A 74 -6.16 -2.43 9.39
C GLU A 74 -7.35 -2.46 8.43
N THR A 75 -7.21 -3.12 7.27
CA THR A 75 -8.20 -3.12 6.19
C THR A 75 -9.59 -3.58 6.64
N PRO A 76 -9.80 -4.68 7.39
CA PRO A 76 -11.14 -5.09 7.81
C PRO A 76 -11.90 -4.02 8.58
N GLY A 77 -11.23 -3.34 9.52
CA GLY A 77 -11.84 -2.26 10.31
C GLY A 77 -12.32 -1.07 9.46
N LEU A 78 -11.63 -0.80 8.34
CA LEU A 78 -12.04 0.26 7.43
C LEU A 78 -13.32 -0.07 6.64
N PHE A 79 -13.68 -1.35 6.56
CA PHE A 79 -14.84 -1.84 5.81
C PHE A 79 -16.01 -2.30 6.69
N GLU A 80 -15.93 -2.16 8.02
CA GLU A 80 -17.05 -2.53 8.92
C GLU A 80 -18.34 -1.77 8.58
N ALA A 81 -18.26 -0.45 8.34
CA ALA A 81 -19.40 0.34 7.93
C ALA A 81 -19.63 0.16 6.42
N ASN A 82 -20.87 -0.16 6.03
CA ASN A 82 -21.28 -0.20 4.63
C ASN A 82 -21.59 1.21 4.12
N GLU A 83 -20.53 1.98 3.87
CA GLU A 83 -20.61 3.33 3.32
C GLU A 83 -20.10 3.35 1.88
N ASP A 84 -20.66 4.21 1.05
CA ASP A 84 -20.38 4.30 -0.37
C ASP A 84 -20.07 5.75 -0.82
N ASP A 85 -19.47 5.86 -1.98
CA ASP A 85 -19.17 7.11 -2.69
C ASP A 85 -19.13 6.80 -4.20
N PRO A 86 -19.57 7.69 -5.08
CA PRO A 86 -19.50 7.47 -6.53
C PRO A 86 -18.11 7.16 -7.11
N LYS A 87 -17.07 7.34 -6.31
CA LYS A 87 -15.68 7.00 -6.65
C LYS A 87 -15.22 5.66 -6.07
N SER A 88 -16.07 5.00 -5.28
CA SER A 88 -15.76 3.69 -4.71
C SER A 88 -15.72 2.62 -5.80
N GLU A 89 -14.72 1.77 -5.75
CA GLU A 89 -14.63 0.54 -6.55
C GLU A 89 -14.90 -0.71 -5.69
N ALA A 90 -15.38 -0.52 -4.44
CA ALA A 90 -15.70 -1.60 -3.53
C ALA A 90 -17.06 -2.20 -3.89
N LYS A 91 -17.10 -3.52 -4.10
CA LYS A 91 -18.34 -4.24 -4.39
C LYS A 91 -19.18 -4.48 -3.14
N ALA A 92 -20.49 -4.54 -3.29
CA ALA A 92 -21.43 -4.84 -2.21
C ALA A 92 -21.20 -6.25 -1.60
N GLU A 93 -20.62 -7.17 -2.36
CA GLU A 93 -20.25 -8.52 -1.95
C GLU A 93 -19.30 -8.56 -0.75
N ILE A 94 -18.55 -7.49 -0.48
CA ILE A 94 -17.72 -7.35 0.72
C ILE A 94 -18.58 -7.54 1.96
N TRP A 95 -19.69 -6.83 2.05
CA TRP A 95 -20.58 -6.85 3.22
C TRP A 95 -21.48 -8.09 3.26
N ALA A 96 -21.77 -8.67 2.10
CA ALA A 96 -22.48 -9.94 2.01
C ALA A 96 -21.63 -11.15 2.45
N ASN A 97 -20.30 -11.05 2.30
CA ASN A 97 -19.34 -12.13 2.59
C ASN A 97 -18.17 -11.60 3.45
N PHE A 98 -18.50 -10.83 4.50
CA PHE A 98 -17.49 -10.08 5.26
C PHE A 98 -16.43 -10.97 5.91
N ASP A 99 -16.79 -12.16 6.38
CA ASP A 99 -15.84 -13.11 6.98
C ASP A 99 -14.80 -13.60 5.95
N ASP A 100 -15.19 -13.83 4.70
CA ASP A 100 -14.26 -14.20 3.62
C ASP A 100 -13.37 -13.01 3.23
N PHE A 101 -13.93 -11.80 3.16
CA PHE A 101 -13.16 -10.58 2.95
C PHE A 101 -12.09 -10.38 4.04
N VAL A 102 -12.47 -10.54 5.32
CA VAL A 102 -11.56 -10.47 6.47
C VAL A 102 -10.47 -11.54 6.36
N LYS A 103 -10.84 -12.77 5.98
CA LYS A 103 -9.89 -13.87 5.80
C LYS A 103 -8.84 -13.52 4.74
N LEU A 104 -9.25 -13.03 3.57
CA LEU A 104 -8.32 -12.66 2.48
C LEU A 104 -7.39 -11.52 2.89
N SER A 105 -7.87 -10.56 3.70
CA SER A 105 -7.03 -9.50 4.25
C SER A 105 -5.99 -10.04 5.22
N ARG A 106 -6.37 -10.98 6.08
CA ARG A 106 -5.45 -11.66 7.02
C ARG A 106 -4.44 -12.54 6.30
N ASP A 107 -4.83 -13.22 5.24
CA ASP A 107 -3.91 -14.00 4.39
C ASP A 107 -2.81 -13.09 3.82
N LEU A 108 -3.15 -11.88 3.39
CA LEU A 108 -2.17 -10.88 2.94
C LEU A 108 -1.26 -10.40 4.09
N GLU A 109 -1.85 -10.12 5.26
CA GLU A 109 -1.12 -9.74 6.47
C GLU A 109 -0.08 -10.79 6.85
N GLU A 110 -0.46 -12.07 6.90
CA GLU A 110 0.42 -13.17 7.26
C GLU A 110 1.58 -13.32 6.27
N ILE A 111 1.29 -13.30 4.96
CA ILE A 111 2.32 -13.35 3.90
C ILE A 111 3.29 -12.19 4.06
N ALA A 112 2.80 -10.96 4.18
CA ALA A 112 3.62 -9.78 4.26
C ALA A 112 4.44 -9.71 5.56
N SER A 113 3.85 -10.15 6.69
CA SER A 113 4.54 -10.26 7.98
C SER A 113 5.71 -11.25 7.91
N GLY A 114 5.52 -12.43 7.32
CA GLY A 114 6.60 -13.38 7.08
C GLY A 114 7.73 -12.81 6.23
N LEU A 115 7.37 -12.08 5.17
CA LEU A 115 8.33 -11.44 4.27
C LEU A 115 9.13 -10.31 4.95
N SER A 116 8.55 -9.61 5.91
CA SER A 116 9.21 -8.53 6.64
C SER A 116 10.46 -8.96 7.42
N THR A 117 10.62 -10.25 7.63
CA THR A 117 11.79 -10.83 8.33
C THR A 117 12.61 -11.79 7.48
N SER A 118 12.06 -12.29 6.36
CA SER A 118 12.70 -13.35 5.57
C SER A 118 13.40 -12.85 4.30
N ILE A 119 13.05 -11.68 3.77
CA ILE A 119 13.72 -11.12 2.59
C ILE A 119 15.18 -10.80 2.92
N ALA A 120 16.10 -11.50 2.24
CA ALA A 120 17.55 -11.34 2.44
C ALA A 120 18.32 -11.17 1.11
N SER A 121 17.64 -11.33 -0.04
CA SER A 121 18.24 -11.25 -1.37
C SER A 121 17.29 -10.68 -2.41
N GLU A 122 17.81 -10.29 -3.55
CA GLU A 122 17.03 -9.86 -4.73
C GLU A 122 16.09 -10.98 -5.23
N ALA A 123 16.54 -12.24 -5.16
CA ALA A 123 15.72 -13.38 -5.53
C ALA A 123 14.51 -13.53 -4.60
N ASP A 124 14.66 -13.23 -3.31
CA ASP A 124 13.55 -13.27 -2.35
C ASP A 124 12.52 -12.18 -2.67
N VAL A 125 12.95 -11.00 -3.11
CA VAL A 125 12.02 -9.92 -3.53
C VAL A 125 11.19 -10.36 -4.73
N ALA A 126 11.78 -11.06 -5.71
CA ALA A 126 11.04 -11.58 -6.85
C ALA A 126 9.96 -12.61 -6.43
N LEU A 127 10.29 -13.50 -5.49
CA LEU A 127 9.34 -14.44 -4.91
C LEU A 127 8.25 -13.73 -4.08
N ALA A 128 8.64 -12.73 -3.28
CA ALA A 128 7.72 -11.89 -2.52
C ALA A 128 6.69 -11.20 -3.42
N MET A 129 7.14 -10.61 -4.54
CA MET A 129 6.24 -9.97 -5.51
C MET A 129 5.21 -10.93 -6.08
N LYS A 130 5.58 -12.19 -6.29
CA LYS A 130 4.66 -13.22 -6.77
C LYS A 130 3.60 -13.58 -5.72
N SER A 131 4.01 -13.82 -4.47
CA SER A 131 3.08 -14.21 -3.40
C SER A 131 2.13 -13.07 -3.01
N LEU A 132 2.65 -11.85 -2.82
CA LEU A 132 1.85 -10.65 -2.54
C LEU A 132 0.89 -10.35 -3.69
N GLY A 133 1.38 -10.38 -4.94
CA GLY A 133 0.54 -10.13 -6.12
C GLY A 133 -0.61 -11.14 -6.25
N SER A 134 -0.37 -12.42 -5.96
CA SER A 134 -1.42 -13.45 -5.98
C SER A 134 -2.48 -13.19 -4.91
N SER A 135 -2.10 -12.79 -3.69
CA SER A 135 -3.03 -12.44 -2.61
C SER A 135 -3.87 -11.22 -2.96
N CYS A 136 -3.24 -10.15 -3.48
CA CYS A 136 -3.95 -8.96 -3.96
C CYS A 136 -4.99 -9.31 -5.03
N GLN A 137 -4.61 -10.16 -6.01
CA GLN A 137 -5.51 -10.57 -7.09
C GLN A 137 -6.69 -11.40 -6.59
N ALA A 138 -6.48 -12.30 -5.62
CA ALA A 138 -7.54 -13.13 -5.06
C ALA A 138 -8.66 -12.28 -4.44
N CYS A 139 -8.28 -11.29 -3.61
CA CYS A 139 -9.22 -10.37 -2.98
C CYS A 139 -9.89 -9.45 -4.02
N HIS A 140 -9.12 -8.79 -4.88
CA HIS A 140 -9.64 -7.84 -5.88
C HIS A 140 -10.60 -8.49 -6.88
N LYS A 141 -10.36 -9.73 -7.29
CA LYS A 141 -11.27 -10.45 -8.18
C LYS A 141 -12.67 -10.60 -7.60
N ALA A 142 -12.78 -10.83 -6.30
CA ALA A 142 -14.05 -11.03 -5.61
C ALA A 142 -14.74 -9.70 -5.24
N TYR A 143 -13.96 -8.70 -4.80
CA TYR A 143 -14.45 -7.58 -4.02
C TYR A 143 -14.19 -6.18 -4.62
N ARG A 144 -13.54 -6.09 -5.79
CA ARG A 144 -13.29 -4.83 -6.49
C ARG A 144 -13.91 -4.83 -7.88
N GLU A 145 -14.52 -3.67 -8.31
CA GLU A 145 -15.02 -3.41 -9.66
C GLU A 145 -13.90 -3.50 -10.72
#